data_319839ba85aeb060a3615cbb131d6a41
#
_entry.id   319839ba85aeb060a3615cbb131d6a41
#
_cell.length_a   1.000
_cell.length_b   1.000
_cell.length_c   1.000
_cell.angle_alpha   90.00
_cell.angle_beta   90.00
_cell.angle_gamma   90.00
#
_symmetry.space_group_name_H-M   'P 1'
#
loop_
_entity.id
_entity.type
_entity.pdbx_description
1 polymer ?
#
loop_
_entity_poly.entity_id
_entity_poly.type
_entity_poly.pdbx_seq_one_letter_code
_entity_poly.pdbx_strand_id
1 'polypeptide(L)'
;ATYNSVFGQTWIIVAKPTTGAVTQADEIAANIRPYLNLVTPMMMLDWRWSRQATGAYELEYIKYVEEVTGKSKVIKEWTKDQIRTVHVTDDKIDYAETVENGLGKIPAICSYNKRGIIRGIGVSDIADIADTQRYIYNLISEIEQTIRLDSHPSLAVTENTILSAGAGSVIQMPDDLDPGLKPYILQSSGANIQQILATIDMCVESIDKMANTGAVRAVESKTMSGVAMQTEFVQLASKLSEKADALELTEEHIWRLISEYMGYIYESTIEYPHQYNIRDNNADLEFLMKAKAAGVVNEDFQKEINKRVVELVVDDPQKLNEIYQNMDEPEFTVHEMMNPATGEIITVTTQAQHLELTARGFVHTNG
;
A
#
# COMPACT_ATOMS: atom_id res chain seq x y z
N ALA A 1 -0.08 -3.41 -5.13
CA ALA A 1 0.11 -2.17 -4.35
C ALA A 1 1.57 -1.70 -4.37
N THR A 2 2.54 -2.47 -3.86
CA THR A 2 3.95 -2.06 -3.72
C THR A 2 4.57 -1.56 -5.04
N TYR A 3 4.45 -2.32 -6.11
CA TYR A 3 4.99 -1.91 -7.42
C TYR A 3 4.31 -0.66 -7.98
N ASN A 4 3.01 -0.48 -7.73
CA ASN A 4 2.31 0.75 -8.12
C ASN A 4 2.89 1.96 -7.39
N SER A 5 3.15 1.85 -6.08
CA SER A 5 3.74 2.92 -5.29
C SER A 5 5.15 3.30 -5.77
N VAL A 6 5.95 2.30 -6.13
CA VAL A 6 7.35 2.53 -6.59
C VAL A 6 7.39 3.07 -8.02
N PHE A 7 6.65 2.48 -8.96
CA PHE A 7 6.73 2.82 -10.38
C PHE A 7 5.67 3.83 -10.84
N GLY A 8 4.68 4.13 -10.00
CA GLY A 8 3.54 4.96 -10.35
C GLY A 8 2.40 4.21 -11.04
N GLN A 9 2.71 3.13 -11.77
CA GLN A 9 1.74 2.22 -12.37
C GLN A 9 2.32 0.83 -12.56
N THR A 10 1.43 -0.15 -12.75
CA THR A 10 1.73 -1.48 -13.24
C THR A 10 0.64 -1.94 -14.19
N TRP A 11 0.98 -2.84 -15.08
CA TRP A 11 0.01 -3.46 -15.98
C TRP A 11 -0.30 -4.86 -15.50
N ILE A 12 -1.58 -5.20 -15.47
CA ILE A 12 -2.07 -6.52 -15.12
C ILE A 12 -2.75 -7.07 -16.36
N ILE A 13 -2.24 -8.18 -16.86
CA ILE A 13 -2.73 -8.83 -18.07
C ILE A 13 -3.39 -10.12 -17.65
N VAL A 14 -4.68 -10.26 -17.97
CA VAL A 14 -5.43 -11.48 -17.73
C VAL A 14 -5.29 -12.33 -19.00
N ALA A 15 -4.65 -13.48 -18.90
CA ALA A 15 -4.48 -14.37 -20.01
C ALA A 15 -5.05 -15.75 -19.68
N LYS A 16 -5.45 -16.49 -20.70
CA LYS A 16 -5.87 -17.88 -20.59
C LYS A 16 -5.03 -18.71 -21.54
N PRO A 17 -4.47 -19.87 -21.13
CA PRO A 17 -3.71 -20.72 -22.03
C PRO A 17 -4.54 -21.13 -23.23
N THR A 18 -3.98 -20.99 -24.42
CA THR A 18 -4.59 -21.50 -25.66
C THR A 18 -4.29 -22.99 -25.74
N THR A 19 -5.28 -23.83 -25.56
CA THR A 19 -5.13 -25.27 -25.57
C THR A 19 -6.09 -25.88 -26.60
N GLY A 20 -5.90 -27.15 -26.92
CA GLY A 20 -6.79 -27.91 -27.80
C GLY A 20 -8.11 -28.34 -27.13
N ALA A 21 -8.43 -27.83 -25.95
CA ALA A 21 -9.71 -28.11 -25.31
C ALA A 21 -10.85 -27.47 -26.10
N VAL A 22 -11.83 -28.28 -26.48
CA VAL A 22 -12.96 -27.86 -27.32
C VAL A 22 -14.19 -27.50 -26.48
N THR A 23 -14.29 -28.07 -25.27
CA THR A 23 -15.44 -27.85 -24.37
C THR A 23 -14.99 -27.34 -23.01
N GLN A 24 -15.90 -26.70 -22.30
CA GLN A 24 -15.68 -26.26 -20.91
C GLN A 24 -15.35 -27.44 -19.99
N ALA A 25 -15.94 -28.62 -20.24
CA ALA A 25 -15.63 -29.84 -19.50
C ALA A 25 -14.17 -30.28 -19.69
N ASP A 26 -13.64 -30.17 -20.93
CA ASP A 26 -12.24 -30.47 -21.22
C ASP A 26 -11.29 -29.47 -20.54
N GLU A 27 -11.66 -28.19 -20.50
CA GLU A 27 -10.91 -27.16 -19.78
C GLU A 27 -10.84 -27.44 -18.28
N ILE A 28 -11.97 -27.82 -17.66
CA ILE A 28 -12.02 -28.19 -16.24
C ILE A 28 -11.17 -29.43 -15.98
N ALA A 29 -11.28 -30.46 -16.83
CA ALA A 29 -10.50 -31.69 -16.71
C ALA A 29 -8.98 -31.44 -16.84
N ALA A 30 -8.59 -30.52 -17.73
CA ALA A 30 -7.21 -30.10 -17.92
C ALA A 30 -6.73 -29.02 -16.94
N ASN A 31 -7.58 -28.57 -16.00
CA ASN A 31 -7.32 -27.49 -15.03
C ASN A 31 -6.89 -26.17 -15.69
N ILE A 32 -7.44 -25.86 -16.86
CA ILE A 32 -7.17 -24.63 -17.59
C ILE A 32 -7.93 -23.49 -16.93
N ARG A 33 -7.21 -22.47 -16.49
CA ARG A 33 -7.78 -21.29 -15.81
C ARG A 33 -7.14 -20.03 -16.34
N PRO A 34 -7.87 -18.89 -16.33
CA PRO A 34 -7.26 -17.59 -16.50
C PRO A 34 -6.18 -17.37 -15.45
N TYR A 35 -5.09 -16.75 -15.84
CA TYR A 35 -3.99 -16.37 -14.95
C TYR A 35 -3.67 -14.88 -15.11
N LEU A 36 -3.04 -14.32 -14.09
CA LEU A 36 -2.63 -12.92 -14.06
C LEU A 36 -1.13 -12.81 -14.32
N ASN A 37 -0.77 -11.96 -15.26
CA ASN A 37 0.61 -11.58 -15.48
C ASN A 37 0.81 -10.12 -15.07
N LEU A 38 1.72 -9.88 -14.12
CA LEU A 38 2.07 -8.54 -13.65
C LEU A 38 3.25 -8.01 -14.45
N VAL A 39 3.02 -6.94 -15.19
CA VAL A 39 4.02 -6.29 -16.02
C VAL A 39 4.37 -4.92 -15.43
N THR A 40 5.62 -4.77 -14.99
CA THR A 40 6.13 -3.49 -14.50
C THR A 40 6.47 -2.55 -15.66
N PRO A 41 6.59 -1.24 -15.45
CA PRO A 41 7.03 -0.31 -16.49
C PRO A 41 8.38 -0.68 -17.13
N MET A 42 9.24 -1.39 -16.40
CA MET A 42 10.53 -1.86 -16.93
C MET A 42 10.38 -2.99 -17.96
N MET A 43 9.27 -3.73 -17.90
CA MET A 43 8.95 -4.82 -18.82
C MET A 43 8.02 -4.37 -19.95
N MET A 44 7.29 -3.26 -19.77
CA MET A 44 6.40 -2.71 -20.78
C MET A 44 7.20 -1.95 -21.83
N LEU A 45 7.08 -2.37 -23.10
CA LEU A 45 7.85 -1.79 -24.20
C LEU A 45 7.06 -0.75 -25.00
N ASP A 46 5.77 -0.99 -25.24
CA ASP A 46 4.89 -0.07 -26.00
C ASP A 46 3.43 -0.30 -25.63
N TRP A 47 2.62 0.76 -25.71
CA TRP A 47 1.15 0.68 -25.59
C TRP A 47 0.50 1.81 -26.37
N ARG A 48 -0.69 1.55 -26.93
CA ARG A 48 -1.47 2.54 -27.70
C ARG A 48 -2.93 2.50 -27.32
N TRP A 49 -3.48 3.68 -27.15
CA TRP A 49 -4.89 3.88 -26.89
C TRP A 49 -5.54 4.54 -28.10
N SER A 50 -6.70 4.05 -28.51
CA SER A 50 -7.55 4.69 -29.51
C SER A 50 -8.80 5.28 -28.86
N ARG A 51 -9.27 6.39 -29.40
CA ARG A 51 -10.53 7.00 -28.96
C ARG A 51 -11.66 6.46 -29.84
N GLN A 52 -12.61 5.80 -29.22
CA GLN A 52 -13.80 5.25 -29.90
C GLN A 52 -14.79 6.35 -30.28
N ALA A 53 -15.71 6.06 -31.17
CA ALA A 53 -16.78 6.99 -31.58
C ALA A 53 -17.65 7.42 -30.38
N THR A 54 -17.78 6.61 -29.35
CA THR A 54 -18.44 6.91 -28.07
C THR A 54 -17.69 7.90 -27.19
N GLY A 55 -16.45 8.28 -27.55
CA GLY A 55 -15.58 9.12 -26.77
C GLY A 55 -14.74 8.36 -25.72
N ALA A 56 -15.04 7.11 -25.46
CA ALA A 56 -14.26 6.26 -24.58
C ALA A 56 -12.88 5.91 -25.18
N TYR A 57 -11.88 5.72 -24.33
CA TYR A 57 -10.58 5.24 -24.77
C TYR A 57 -10.48 3.73 -24.57
N GLU A 58 -10.02 3.05 -25.59
CA GLU A 58 -9.80 1.64 -25.62
C GLU A 58 -8.35 1.31 -25.95
N LEU A 59 -7.80 0.27 -25.32
CA LEU A 59 -6.45 -0.19 -25.59
C LEU A 59 -6.42 -0.90 -26.94
N GLU A 60 -5.58 -0.43 -27.85
CA GLU A 60 -5.46 -0.94 -29.22
C GLU A 60 -4.25 -1.87 -29.41
N TYR A 61 -3.21 -1.62 -28.65
CA TYR A 61 -1.95 -2.35 -28.75
C TYR A 61 -1.19 -2.32 -27.45
N ILE A 62 -0.59 -3.45 -27.07
CA ILE A 62 0.44 -3.54 -26.03
C ILE A 62 1.56 -4.47 -26.48
N LYS A 63 2.77 -4.14 -26.01
CA LYS A 63 3.98 -4.94 -26.18
C LYS A 63 4.79 -4.96 -24.90
N TYR A 64 5.11 -6.15 -24.42
CA TYR A 64 5.86 -6.29 -23.18
C TYR A 64 6.74 -7.52 -23.17
N VAL A 65 7.73 -7.52 -22.30
CA VAL A 65 8.57 -8.70 -22.00
C VAL A 65 7.83 -9.53 -20.96
N GLU A 66 7.50 -10.77 -21.31
CA GLU A 66 6.83 -11.69 -20.42
C GLU A 66 7.81 -12.42 -19.51
N GLU A 67 8.91 -12.87 -20.08
CA GLU A 67 9.92 -13.66 -19.37
C GLU A 67 11.33 -13.28 -19.85
N VAL A 68 12.28 -13.34 -18.92
CA VAL A 68 13.71 -13.17 -19.19
C VAL A 68 14.46 -14.32 -18.54
N THR A 69 15.12 -15.15 -19.35
CA THR A 69 15.93 -16.28 -18.88
C THR A 69 17.33 -16.15 -19.44
N GLY A 70 18.26 -15.61 -18.64
CA GLY A 70 19.62 -15.33 -19.07
C GLY A 70 19.65 -14.33 -20.23
N LYS A 71 20.05 -14.78 -21.43
CA LYS A 71 20.07 -13.96 -22.64
C LYS A 71 18.81 -14.08 -23.50
N SER A 72 17.92 -14.99 -23.15
CA SER A 72 16.66 -15.21 -23.86
C SER A 72 15.53 -14.37 -23.25
N LYS A 73 14.69 -13.80 -24.10
CA LYS A 73 13.52 -13.01 -23.74
C LYS A 73 12.30 -13.50 -24.52
N VAL A 74 11.17 -13.57 -23.85
CA VAL A 74 9.87 -13.81 -24.47
C VAL A 74 9.13 -12.49 -24.49
N ILE A 75 8.77 -12.00 -25.67
CA ILE A 75 8.06 -10.74 -25.87
C ILE A 75 6.66 -11.08 -26.38
N LYS A 76 5.64 -10.51 -25.74
CA LYS A 76 4.26 -10.61 -26.21
C LYS A 76 3.75 -9.29 -26.74
N GLU A 77 3.05 -9.38 -27.87
CA GLU A 77 2.36 -8.29 -28.53
C GLU A 77 0.88 -8.66 -28.64
N TRP A 78 0.01 -7.78 -28.15
CA TRP A 78 -1.43 -7.98 -28.21
C TRP A 78 -2.08 -6.90 -29.05
N THR A 79 -2.95 -7.33 -29.91
CA THR A 79 -3.94 -6.50 -30.61
C THR A 79 -5.35 -7.02 -30.29
N LYS A 80 -6.39 -6.37 -30.79
CA LYS A 80 -7.76 -6.88 -30.64
C LYS A 80 -7.96 -8.24 -31.30
N ASP A 81 -7.27 -8.50 -32.40
CA ASP A 81 -7.48 -9.68 -33.24
C ASP A 81 -6.45 -10.77 -33.00
N GLN A 82 -5.24 -10.42 -32.57
CA GLN A 82 -4.09 -11.34 -32.55
C GLN A 82 -3.21 -11.16 -31.32
N ILE A 83 -2.61 -12.28 -30.93
CA ILE A 83 -1.56 -12.36 -29.92
C ILE A 83 -0.30 -12.91 -30.59
N ARG A 84 0.77 -12.14 -30.60
CA ARG A 84 2.06 -12.55 -31.16
C ARG A 84 3.05 -12.76 -30.04
N THR A 85 3.64 -13.94 -29.99
CA THR A 85 4.73 -14.29 -29.07
C THR A 85 6.03 -14.34 -29.85
N VAL A 86 7.04 -13.60 -29.42
CA VAL A 86 8.34 -13.50 -30.08
C VAL A 86 9.42 -13.96 -29.12
N HIS A 87 10.17 -14.97 -29.51
CA HIS A 87 11.34 -15.47 -28.78
C HIS A 87 12.60 -14.81 -29.32
N VAL A 88 13.38 -14.21 -28.43
CA VAL A 88 14.58 -13.45 -28.76
C VAL A 88 15.75 -13.97 -27.93
N THR A 89 16.86 -14.31 -28.56
CA THR A 89 18.10 -14.68 -27.89
C THR A 89 19.26 -13.86 -28.46
N ASP A 90 20.11 -13.32 -27.60
CA ASP A 90 21.22 -12.41 -27.99
C ASP A 90 20.75 -11.28 -28.95
N ASP A 91 19.58 -10.66 -28.65
CA ASP A 91 18.92 -9.61 -29.41
C ASP A 91 18.53 -9.97 -30.87
N LYS A 92 18.49 -11.28 -31.18
CA LYS A 92 18.00 -11.80 -32.47
C LYS A 92 16.71 -12.58 -32.27
N ILE A 93 15.78 -12.41 -33.20
CA ILE A 93 14.54 -13.18 -33.20
C ILE A 93 14.83 -14.60 -33.63
N ASP A 94 14.57 -15.57 -32.76
CA ASP A 94 14.71 -17.00 -33.04
C ASP A 94 13.49 -17.50 -33.81
N TYR A 95 12.29 -17.24 -33.25
CA TYR A 95 11.01 -17.54 -33.90
C TYR A 95 9.89 -16.67 -33.34
N ALA A 96 8.79 -16.60 -34.08
CA ALA A 96 7.59 -15.91 -33.66
C ALA A 96 6.36 -16.76 -33.98
N GLU A 97 5.45 -16.80 -33.03
CA GLU A 97 4.15 -17.45 -33.15
C GLU A 97 3.04 -16.41 -33.07
N THR A 98 1.98 -16.59 -33.86
CA THR A 98 0.81 -15.71 -33.82
C THR A 98 -0.44 -16.57 -33.69
N VAL A 99 -1.26 -16.25 -32.69
CA VAL A 99 -2.54 -16.89 -32.43
C VAL A 99 -3.66 -15.84 -32.46
N GLU A 100 -4.87 -16.28 -32.74
CA GLU A 100 -6.05 -15.40 -32.72
C GLU A 100 -6.42 -15.02 -31.29
N ASN A 101 -6.80 -13.76 -31.09
CA ASN A 101 -7.32 -13.28 -29.82
C ASN A 101 -8.85 -13.49 -29.75
N GLY A 102 -9.26 -14.63 -29.21
CA GLY A 102 -10.68 -15.00 -29.12
C GLY A 102 -11.54 -14.06 -28.25
N LEU A 103 -10.94 -13.15 -27.48
CA LEU A 103 -11.69 -12.19 -26.66
C LEU A 103 -12.11 -10.93 -27.42
N GLY A 104 -11.51 -10.64 -28.59
CA GLY A 104 -11.78 -9.45 -29.39
C GLY A 104 -11.41 -8.11 -28.75
N LYS A 105 -10.69 -8.13 -27.62
CA LYS A 105 -10.14 -6.99 -26.91
C LYS A 105 -8.84 -7.34 -26.21
N ILE A 106 -8.08 -6.34 -25.81
CA ILE A 106 -6.83 -6.56 -25.06
C ILE A 106 -7.17 -6.65 -23.57
N PRO A 107 -7.00 -7.82 -22.92
CA PRO A 107 -7.35 -8.05 -21.52
C PRO A 107 -6.26 -7.53 -20.57
N ALA A 108 -5.93 -6.25 -20.68
CA ALA A 108 -4.90 -5.61 -19.91
C ALA A 108 -5.44 -4.38 -19.17
N ILE A 109 -5.08 -4.26 -17.91
CA ILE A 109 -5.49 -3.20 -17.01
C ILE A 109 -4.25 -2.42 -16.59
N CYS A 110 -4.24 -1.10 -16.78
CA CYS A 110 -3.25 -0.23 -16.19
C CYS A 110 -3.70 0.17 -14.80
N SER A 111 -3.08 -0.41 -13.79
CA SER A 111 -3.29 -0.08 -12.38
C SER A 111 -2.38 1.08 -12.01
N TYR A 112 -2.96 2.19 -11.55
CA TYR A 112 -2.23 3.40 -11.19
C TYR A 112 -2.06 3.51 -9.67
N ASN A 113 -0.92 4.04 -9.23
CA ASN A 113 -0.77 4.56 -7.88
C ASN A 113 -1.54 5.88 -7.76
N LYS A 114 -1.14 6.83 -8.60
CA LYS A 114 -1.86 8.07 -8.86
C LYS A 114 -1.84 8.33 -10.36
N ARG A 115 -2.98 8.63 -10.92
CA ARG A 115 -3.10 8.82 -12.38
C ARG A 115 -2.37 10.08 -12.82
N GLY A 116 -1.43 9.94 -13.77
CA GLY A 116 -0.76 11.04 -14.42
C GLY A 116 -1.60 11.68 -15.53
N ILE A 117 -1.05 12.72 -16.16
CA ILE A 117 -1.67 13.43 -17.28
C ILE A 117 -1.72 12.52 -18.53
N ILE A 118 -0.67 11.75 -18.74
CA ILE A 118 -0.53 10.83 -19.88
C ILE A 118 -1.15 9.50 -19.52
N ARG A 119 -2.03 8.98 -20.37
CA ARG A 119 -2.67 7.68 -20.17
C ARG A 119 -1.63 6.56 -20.25
N GLY A 120 -1.66 5.66 -19.28
CA GLY A 120 -0.64 4.60 -19.14
C GLY A 120 0.60 5.02 -18.33
N ILE A 121 0.65 6.26 -17.85
CA ILE A 121 1.71 6.75 -16.98
C ILE A 121 1.10 7.26 -15.68
N GLY A 122 1.53 6.70 -14.56
CA GLY A 122 1.15 7.11 -13.21
C GLY A 122 2.26 7.88 -12.52
N VAL A 123 1.94 8.41 -11.34
CA VAL A 123 2.87 9.15 -10.49
C VAL A 123 3.35 8.22 -9.36
N SER A 124 4.67 8.07 -9.25
CA SER A 124 5.30 7.30 -8.17
C SER A 124 5.26 8.07 -6.84
N ASP A 125 5.09 7.36 -5.74
CA ASP A 125 5.18 7.96 -4.40
C ASP A 125 6.59 8.40 -4.04
N ILE A 126 7.60 7.81 -4.66
CA ILE A 126 9.01 8.04 -4.37
C ILE A 126 9.70 8.92 -5.43
N ALA A 127 8.96 9.45 -6.42
CA ALA A 127 9.56 10.26 -7.48
C ALA A 127 10.31 11.48 -6.92
N ASP A 128 9.65 12.26 -6.07
CA ASP A 128 10.24 13.46 -5.46
C ASP A 128 11.28 13.12 -4.39
N ILE A 129 11.16 11.93 -3.77
CA ILE A 129 12.07 11.46 -2.73
C ILE A 129 13.40 11.01 -3.32
N ALA A 130 13.40 10.42 -4.51
CA ALA A 130 14.56 9.81 -5.14
C ALA A 130 15.71 10.81 -5.35
N ASP A 131 15.41 12.04 -5.77
CA ASP A 131 16.42 13.07 -5.98
C ASP A 131 17.00 13.55 -4.65
N THR A 132 16.18 13.73 -3.63
CA THR A 132 16.63 14.07 -2.27
C THR A 132 17.49 12.96 -1.67
N GLN A 133 17.12 11.69 -1.86
CA GLN A 133 17.92 10.54 -1.42
C GLN A 133 19.28 10.49 -2.12
N ARG A 134 19.33 10.79 -3.42
CA ARG A 134 20.60 10.88 -4.16
C ARG A 134 21.49 12.00 -3.64
N TYR A 135 20.89 13.13 -3.25
CA TYR A 135 21.62 14.24 -2.63
C TYR A 135 22.21 13.84 -1.28
N ILE A 136 21.44 13.18 -0.43
CA ILE A 136 21.93 12.64 0.86
C ILE A 136 23.10 11.67 0.65
N TYR A 137 23.00 10.78 -0.34
CA TYR A 137 24.09 9.86 -0.67
C TYR A 137 25.39 10.59 -1.04
N ASN A 138 25.29 11.64 -1.82
CA ASN A 138 26.46 12.47 -2.17
C ASN A 138 27.04 13.17 -0.93
N LEU A 139 26.20 13.74 -0.06
CA LEU A 139 26.64 14.38 1.18
C LEU A 139 27.35 13.39 2.13
N ILE A 140 26.86 12.16 2.25
CA ILE A 140 27.54 11.11 3.03
C ILE A 140 28.89 10.77 2.42
N SER A 141 29.01 10.73 1.09
CA SER A 141 30.28 10.49 0.39
C SER A 141 31.29 11.62 0.65
N GLU A 142 30.83 12.88 0.72
CA GLU A 142 31.66 14.04 1.09
C GLU A 142 32.16 13.94 2.53
N ILE A 143 31.29 13.51 3.48
CA ILE A 143 31.70 13.25 4.86
C ILE A 143 32.78 12.17 4.92
N GLU A 144 32.58 11.05 4.21
CA GLU A 144 33.56 9.95 4.19
C GLU A 144 34.91 10.44 3.65
N GLN A 145 34.90 11.21 2.58
CA GLN A 145 36.12 11.77 2.01
C GLN A 145 36.82 12.73 2.99
N THR A 146 36.06 13.60 3.65
CA THR A 146 36.59 14.54 4.64
C THR A 146 37.21 13.80 5.84
N ILE A 147 36.51 12.77 6.38
CA ILE A 147 37.05 11.94 7.47
C ILE A 147 38.34 11.23 7.03
N ARG A 148 38.39 10.73 5.80
CA ARG A 148 39.59 10.08 5.26
C ARG A 148 40.78 11.04 5.16
N LEU A 149 40.55 12.27 4.72
CA LEU A 149 41.57 13.31 4.65
C LEU A 149 42.03 13.76 6.07
N ASP A 150 41.09 13.92 6.99
CA ASP A 150 41.38 14.33 8.37
C ASP A 150 42.09 13.21 9.17
N SER A 151 41.89 11.96 8.81
CA SER A 151 42.56 10.80 9.42
C SER A 151 44.03 10.70 9.01
N HIS A 152 44.40 11.36 7.91
CA HIS A 152 45.77 11.42 7.41
C HIS A 152 46.22 12.90 7.22
N PRO A 153 46.36 13.65 8.33
CA PRO A 153 46.69 15.07 8.23
C PRO A 153 48.04 15.30 7.57
N SER A 154 48.11 16.27 6.72
CA SER A 154 49.36 16.67 6.05
C SER A 154 50.13 17.64 6.95
N LEU A 155 51.39 17.37 7.14
CA LEU A 155 52.28 18.27 7.82
C LEU A 155 52.91 19.26 6.83
N ALA A 156 52.67 20.53 7.02
CA ALA A 156 53.32 21.58 6.25
C ALA A 156 54.65 22.01 6.90
N VAL A 157 55.69 21.95 6.14
CA VAL A 157 57.06 22.26 6.61
C VAL A 157 57.77 23.12 5.55
N THR A 158 58.80 23.85 5.96
CA THR A 158 59.69 24.55 5.05
C THR A 158 60.64 23.58 4.34
N GLU A 159 61.14 23.96 3.17
CA GLU A 159 62.01 23.16 2.29
C GLU A 159 63.25 22.60 3.02
N ASN A 160 63.79 23.35 3.97
CA ASN A 160 65.02 23.01 4.69
C ASN A 160 64.76 22.25 6.04
N THR A 161 63.53 21.86 6.35
CA THR A 161 63.22 21.16 7.59
C THR A 161 63.55 19.68 7.45
N ILE A 162 64.43 19.18 8.37
CA ILE A 162 64.75 17.76 8.42
C ILE A 162 63.65 17.02 9.17
N LEU A 163 62.97 16.11 8.47
CA LEU A 163 61.90 15.27 9.03
C LEU A 163 62.38 13.87 9.25
N SER A 164 62.09 13.32 10.45
CA SER A 164 62.15 11.89 10.68
C SER A 164 60.73 11.32 10.56
N ALA A 165 60.56 10.24 9.78
CA ALA A 165 59.27 9.58 9.59
C ALA A 165 59.07 8.56 10.72
N GLY A 166 57.92 8.63 11.44
CA GLY A 166 57.52 7.64 12.46
C GLY A 166 56.58 8.23 13.53
N ALA A 167 55.77 7.37 14.12
CA ALA A 167 54.91 7.79 15.23
C ALA A 167 55.79 8.23 16.41
N GLY A 168 55.57 9.46 16.91
CA GLY A 168 56.37 10.04 18.00
C GLY A 168 57.72 10.64 17.58
N SER A 169 57.96 10.82 16.26
CA SER A 169 59.16 11.48 15.77
C SER A 169 59.22 12.92 16.24
N VAL A 170 60.42 13.35 16.64
CA VAL A 170 60.68 14.74 17.06
C VAL A 170 61.15 15.53 15.83
N ILE A 171 60.50 16.64 15.57
CA ILE A 171 60.87 17.59 14.51
C ILE A 171 61.83 18.60 15.16
N GLN A 172 63.08 18.63 14.72
CA GLN A 172 64.06 19.64 15.14
C GLN A 172 63.91 20.91 14.29
N MET A 173 63.73 22.03 14.96
CA MET A 173 63.61 23.35 14.35
C MET A 173 64.77 24.26 14.80
N PRO A 174 65.24 25.16 13.95
CA PRO A 174 66.19 26.20 14.36
C PRO A 174 65.59 27.08 15.46
N ASP A 175 66.42 27.51 16.43
CA ASP A 175 65.96 28.34 17.55
C ASP A 175 65.45 29.73 17.14
N ASP A 176 65.94 30.26 16.03
CA ASP A 176 65.64 31.55 15.46
C ASP A 176 64.62 31.54 14.29
N LEU A 177 63.83 30.43 14.18
CA LEU A 177 62.82 30.31 13.12
C LEU A 177 61.68 31.31 13.32
N ASP A 178 61.36 32.07 12.30
CA ASP A 178 60.19 32.97 12.30
C ASP A 178 58.93 32.19 12.67
N PRO A 179 58.07 32.70 13.59
CA PRO A 179 56.81 32.06 13.96
C PRO A 179 55.90 31.61 12.80
N GLY A 180 55.97 32.37 11.67
CA GLY A 180 55.20 32.03 10.45
C GLY A 180 55.77 30.86 9.66
N LEU A 181 56.99 30.42 9.93
CA LEU A 181 57.65 29.30 9.25
C LEU A 181 57.64 27.99 10.07
N LYS A 182 57.03 28.00 11.25
CA LYS A 182 56.92 26.79 12.08
C LYS A 182 56.06 25.72 11.37
N PRO A 183 56.45 24.44 11.47
CA PRO A 183 55.63 23.36 10.98
C PRO A 183 54.22 23.38 11.61
N TYR A 184 53.21 23.19 10.77
CA TYR A 184 51.83 23.10 11.22
C TYR A 184 51.12 21.97 10.49
N ILE A 185 50.12 21.42 11.19
CA ILE A 185 49.27 20.37 10.60
C ILE A 185 48.16 21.02 9.83
N LEU A 186 48.06 20.69 8.56
CA LEU A 186 46.91 21.02 7.72
C LEU A 186 45.79 20.06 8.06
N GLN A 187 44.88 20.53 8.88
CA GLN A 187 43.72 19.76 9.30
C GLN A 187 42.45 20.58 9.04
N SER A 188 41.42 19.94 8.55
CA SER A 188 40.09 20.52 8.46
C SER A 188 39.53 20.81 9.86
N SER A 189 38.76 21.85 10.02
CA SER A 189 38.23 22.27 11.33
C SER A 189 37.10 21.36 11.84
N GLY A 190 36.69 20.32 11.09
CA GLY A 190 35.54 19.47 11.42
C GLY A 190 34.17 20.18 11.41
N ALA A 191 34.16 21.52 11.37
CA ALA A 191 32.93 22.29 11.33
C ALA A 191 32.10 22.01 10.06
N ASN A 192 32.76 21.69 8.96
CA ASN A 192 32.12 21.33 7.71
C ASN A 192 31.28 20.04 7.85
N ILE A 193 31.77 19.04 8.62
CA ILE A 193 31.06 17.78 8.86
C ILE A 193 29.74 18.05 9.60
N GLN A 194 29.76 18.92 10.61
CA GLN A 194 28.55 19.28 11.36
C GLN A 194 27.51 19.98 10.47
N GLN A 195 27.96 20.86 9.56
CA GLN A 195 27.08 21.53 8.60
C GLN A 195 26.47 20.53 7.62
N ILE A 196 27.25 19.57 7.11
CA ILE A 196 26.76 18.52 6.22
C ILE A 196 25.75 17.64 6.95
N LEU A 197 26.01 17.24 8.20
CA LEU A 197 25.06 16.46 9.00
C LEU A 197 23.75 17.22 9.22
N ALA A 198 23.80 18.50 9.57
CA ALA A 198 22.58 19.32 9.71
C ALA A 198 21.80 19.42 8.37
N THR A 199 22.50 19.48 7.23
CA THR A 199 21.87 19.47 5.91
C THR A 199 21.20 18.12 5.62
N ILE A 200 21.85 17.00 6.01
CA ILE A 200 21.26 15.66 5.88
C ILE A 200 19.98 15.57 6.72
N ASP A 201 19.99 16.05 7.96
CA ASP A 201 18.81 16.07 8.82
C ASP A 201 17.64 16.84 8.19
N MET A 202 17.90 18.03 7.63
CA MET A 202 16.91 18.80 6.88
C MET A 202 16.36 18.04 5.65
N CYS A 203 17.22 17.33 4.93
CA CYS A 203 16.80 16.50 3.79
C CYS A 203 15.92 15.33 4.25
N VAL A 204 16.23 14.68 5.36
CA VAL A 204 15.45 13.60 5.94
C VAL A 204 14.07 14.10 6.39
N GLU A 205 14.00 15.25 7.06
CA GLU A 205 12.71 15.89 7.41
C GLU A 205 11.88 16.24 6.17
N SER A 206 12.55 16.67 5.10
CA SER A 206 11.89 16.94 3.82
C SER A 206 11.30 15.68 3.19
N ILE A 207 12.02 14.56 3.24
CA ILE A 207 11.53 13.25 2.81
C ILE A 207 10.31 12.83 3.62
N ASP A 208 10.36 12.95 4.95
CA ASP A 208 9.24 12.60 5.82
C ASP A 208 7.96 13.40 5.47
N LYS A 209 8.11 14.68 5.16
CA LYS A 209 6.98 15.52 4.71
C LYS A 209 6.43 15.10 3.35
N MET A 210 7.31 14.81 2.38
CA MET A 210 6.88 14.36 1.05
C MET A 210 6.21 12.98 1.10
N ALA A 211 6.70 12.07 1.95
CA ALA A 211 6.15 10.74 2.14
C ALA A 211 4.88 10.70 3.00
N ASN A 212 4.59 11.75 3.77
CA ASN A 212 3.59 11.80 4.85
C ASN A 212 3.87 10.75 5.95
N THR A 213 5.15 10.49 6.25
CA THR A 213 5.59 9.52 7.26
C THR A 213 6.10 10.17 8.54
N GLY A 214 6.03 11.49 8.64
CA GLY A 214 6.52 12.24 9.79
C GLY A 214 5.91 11.79 11.12
N ALA A 215 4.61 11.46 11.13
CA ALA A 215 3.94 10.94 12.31
C ALA A 215 4.50 9.60 12.78
N VAL A 216 4.78 8.67 11.85
CA VAL A 216 5.34 7.35 12.17
C VAL A 216 6.72 7.50 12.80
N ARG A 217 7.57 8.35 12.24
CA ARG A 217 8.90 8.64 12.77
C ARG A 217 8.86 9.39 14.10
N ALA A 218 7.89 10.29 14.28
CA ALA A 218 7.71 11.05 15.52
C ALA A 218 7.29 10.16 16.69
N VAL A 219 6.54 9.09 16.45
CA VAL A 219 6.22 8.07 17.47
C VAL A 219 7.49 7.43 18.02
N GLU A 220 8.44 7.09 17.14
CA GLU A 220 9.73 6.52 17.54
C GLU A 220 10.59 7.51 18.33
N SER A 221 10.60 8.78 17.91
CA SER A 221 11.44 9.84 18.50
C SER A 221 10.80 10.59 19.67
N LYS A 222 9.48 10.43 19.92
CA LYS A 222 8.67 11.19 20.92
C LYS A 222 8.77 12.71 20.80
N THR A 223 8.96 13.23 19.61
CA THR A 223 9.25 14.65 19.35
C THR A 223 8.04 15.51 19.05
N MET A 224 6.88 14.91 18.73
CA MET A 224 5.66 15.65 18.35
C MET A 224 4.59 15.63 19.44
N SER A 225 3.77 16.70 19.47
CA SER A 225 2.57 16.73 20.31
C SER A 225 1.48 15.80 19.73
N GLY A 226 0.60 15.27 20.60
CA GLY A 226 -0.48 14.37 20.17
C GLY A 226 -1.37 14.95 19.07
N VAL A 227 -1.66 16.26 19.10
CA VAL A 227 -2.50 16.94 18.08
C VAL A 227 -1.77 17.02 16.73
N ALA A 228 -0.48 17.34 16.73
CA ALA A 228 0.32 17.40 15.49
C ALA A 228 0.45 16.01 14.86
N MET A 229 0.68 15.00 15.69
CA MET A 229 0.73 13.60 15.27
C MET A 229 -0.60 13.15 14.64
N GLN A 230 -1.72 13.51 15.26
CA GLN A 230 -3.06 13.20 14.75
C GLN A 230 -3.33 13.83 13.38
N THR A 231 -2.86 15.07 13.16
CA THR A 231 -3.01 15.75 11.86
C THR A 231 -2.22 15.05 10.75
N GLU A 232 -0.99 14.61 11.03
CA GLU A 232 -0.19 13.87 10.05
C GLU A 232 -0.73 12.47 9.78
N PHE A 233 -1.29 11.78 10.78
CA PHE A 233 -1.97 10.51 10.57
C PHE A 233 -3.21 10.65 9.67
N VAL A 234 -3.97 11.74 9.77
CA VAL A 234 -5.09 12.01 8.87
C VAL A 234 -4.61 12.13 7.41
N GLN A 235 -3.48 12.78 7.17
CA GLN A 235 -2.91 12.87 5.81
C GLN A 235 -2.49 11.50 5.27
N LEU A 236 -1.83 10.70 6.11
CA LEU A 236 -1.44 9.33 5.74
C LEU A 236 -2.67 8.45 5.47
N ALA A 237 -3.69 8.52 6.34
CA ALA A 237 -4.94 7.79 6.19
C ALA A 237 -5.67 8.17 4.89
N SER A 238 -5.73 9.45 4.54
CA SER A 238 -6.30 9.92 3.29
C SER A 238 -5.57 9.36 2.06
N LYS A 239 -4.23 9.34 2.10
CA LYS A 239 -3.42 8.76 1.02
C LYS A 239 -3.64 7.25 0.89
N LEU A 240 -3.81 6.53 2.00
CA LEU A 240 -4.10 5.09 1.99
C LEU A 240 -5.51 4.81 1.45
N SER A 241 -6.50 5.64 1.79
CA SER A 241 -7.86 5.54 1.24
C SER A 241 -7.88 5.74 -0.28
N GLU A 242 -7.18 6.76 -0.82
CA GLU A 242 -7.06 6.97 -2.27
C GLU A 242 -6.45 5.73 -2.97
N LYS A 243 -5.49 5.06 -2.32
CA LYS A 243 -4.90 3.83 -2.84
C LYS A 243 -5.87 2.64 -2.79
N ALA A 244 -6.67 2.55 -1.73
CA ALA A 244 -7.70 1.52 -1.61
C ALA A 244 -8.70 1.63 -2.76
N ASP A 245 -9.24 2.83 -3.01
CA ASP A 245 -10.16 3.10 -4.13
C ASP A 245 -9.58 2.68 -5.48
N ALA A 246 -8.29 2.99 -5.73
CA ALA A 246 -7.61 2.62 -6.97
C ALA A 246 -7.42 1.10 -7.11
N LEU A 247 -7.19 0.40 -6.00
CA LEU A 247 -7.05 -1.06 -5.98
C LEU A 247 -8.40 -1.76 -6.15
N GLU A 248 -9.48 -1.26 -5.54
CA GLU A 248 -10.84 -1.75 -5.73
C GLU A 248 -11.22 -1.77 -7.21
N LEU A 249 -11.09 -0.62 -7.87
CA LEU A 249 -11.37 -0.50 -9.29
C LEU A 249 -10.49 -1.45 -10.14
N THR A 250 -9.23 -1.60 -9.77
CA THR A 250 -8.32 -2.50 -10.47
C THR A 250 -8.77 -3.95 -10.33
N GLU A 251 -9.11 -4.36 -9.13
CA GLU A 251 -9.52 -5.74 -8.83
C GLU A 251 -10.89 -6.06 -9.44
N GLU A 252 -11.85 -5.16 -9.39
CA GLU A 252 -13.12 -5.32 -10.12
C GLU A 252 -12.91 -5.53 -11.62
N HIS A 253 -12.03 -4.76 -12.24
CA HIS A 253 -11.71 -4.93 -13.65
C HIS A 253 -11.07 -6.27 -13.95
N ILE A 254 -10.18 -6.78 -13.05
CA ILE A 254 -9.60 -8.12 -13.16
C ILE A 254 -10.69 -9.19 -13.15
N TRP A 255 -11.59 -9.14 -12.17
CA TRP A 255 -12.65 -10.13 -12.05
C TRP A 255 -13.64 -10.08 -13.22
N ARG A 256 -13.94 -8.90 -13.75
CA ARG A 256 -14.74 -8.75 -14.98
C ARG A 256 -14.06 -9.42 -16.17
N LEU A 257 -12.74 -9.26 -16.35
CA LEU A 257 -12.00 -9.92 -17.43
C LEU A 257 -11.94 -11.45 -17.23
N ILE A 258 -11.75 -11.91 -15.99
CA ILE A 258 -11.80 -13.35 -15.67
C ILE A 258 -13.18 -13.91 -16.00
N SER A 259 -14.25 -13.23 -15.62
CA SER A 259 -15.62 -13.68 -15.88
C SER A 259 -15.92 -13.80 -17.36
N GLU A 260 -15.40 -12.90 -18.20
CA GLU A 260 -15.54 -12.97 -19.64
C GLU A 260 -14.84 -14.21 -20.23
N TYR A 261 -13.64 -14.55 -19.74
CA TYR A 261 -12.95 -15.79 -20.14
C TYR A 261 -13.69 -17.06 -19.69
N MET A 262 -14.42 -16.96 -18.59
CA MET A 262 -15.14 -18.10 -18.00
C MET A 262 -16.61 -18.17 -18.46
N GLY A 263 -17.13 -17.15 -19.15
CA GLY A 263 -18.49 -17.10 -19.68
C GLY A 263 -19.58 -16.87 -18.64
N TYR A 264 -19.27 -16.20 -17.51
CA TYR A 264 -20.27 -15.79 -16.52
C TYR A 264 -20.29 -14.27 -16.32
N ILE A 265 -21.35 -13.74 -15.74
CA ILE A 265 -21.48 -12.32 -15.41
C ILE A 265 -20.95 -12.10 -13.99
N TYR A 266 -20.03 -11.15 -13.84
CA TYR A 266 -19.53 -10.72 -12.53
C TYR A 266 -20.43 -9.62 -11.97
N GLU A 267 -21.07 -9.90 -10.83
CA GLU A 267 -22.03 -8.99 -10.17
C GLU A 267 -21.56 -8.53 -8.78
N SER A 268 -20.42 -9.06 -8.29
CA SER A 268 -19.92 -8.71 -6.97
C SER A 268 -19.22 -7.36 -6.98
N THR A 269 -19.25 -6.67 -5.84
CA THR A 269 -18.45 -5.48 -5.56
C THR A 269 -17.27 -5.85 -4.64
N ILE A 270 -16.17 -5.13 -4.76
CA ILE A 270 -15.00 -5.31 -3.93
C ILE A 270 -14.85 -4.04 -3.10
N GLU A 271 -14.76 -4.21 -1.79
CA GLU A 271 -14.58 -3.11 -0.85
C GLU A 271 -13.32 -3.34 -0.02
N TYR A 272 -12.41 -2.36 -0.06
CA TYR A 272 -11.25 -2.29 0.83
C TYR A 272 -11.57 -1.40 2.04
N PRO A 273 -10.87 -1.55 3.16
CA PRO A 273 -11.02 -0.62 4.26
C PRO A 273 -10.67 0.81 3.85
N HIS A 274 -11.53 1.79 4.15
CA HIS A 274 -11.28 3.21 3.91
C HIS A 274 -10.83 3.96 5.17
N GLN A 275 -10.93 3.31 6.34
CA GLN A 275 -10.54 3.89 7.62
C GLN A 275 -9.19 3.33 8.05
N TYR A 276 -8.14 4.13 7.90
CA TYR A 276 -6.77 3.79 8.30
C TYR A 276 -6.32 4.60 9.53
N ASN A 277 -7.26 5.03 10.35
CA ASN A 277 -6.93 5.79 11.55
C ASN A 277 -6.17 4.91 12.54
N ILE A 278 -4.98 5.31 12.91
CA ILE A 278 -4.33 4.80 14.11
C ILE A 278 -5.09 5.43 15.28
N ARG A 279 -6.14 4.75 15.74
CA ARG A 279 -6.91 5.17 16.90
C ARG A 279 -6.13 4.76 18.15
N ASP A 280 -6.02 5.67 19.09
CA ASP A 280 -5.75 5.26 20.46
C ASP A 280 -7.05 4.65 21.00
N ASN A 281 -7.17 3.33 20.87
CA ASN A 281 -8.37 2.60 21.30
C ASN A 281 -8.72 2.89 22.76
N ASN A 282 -7.74 3.19 23.60
CA ASN A 282 -7.96 3.56 24.99
C ASN A 282 -8.58 4.94 25.13
N ALA A 283 -8.10 5.95 24.38
CA ALA A 283 -8.66 7.29 24.38
C ALA A 283 -10.08 7.31 23.78
N ASP A 284 -10.31 6.56 22.70
CA ASP A 284 -11.63 6.42 22.08
C ASP A 284 -12.62 5.69 23.02
N LEU A 285 -12.16 4.65 23.71
CA LEU A 285 -12.97 3.94 24.71
C LEU A 285 -13.31 4.85 25.90
N GLU A 286 -12.34 5.63 26.43
CA GLU A 286 -12.62 6.62 27.46
C GLU A 286 -13.63 7.67 27.01
N PHE A 287 -13.52 8.16 25.77
CA PHE A 287 -14.47 9.11 25.20
C PHE A 287 -15.88 8.53 25.14
N LEU A 288 -16.02 7.30 24.61
CA LEU A 288 -17.32 6.62 24.54
C LEU A 288 -17.92 6.32 25.92
N MET A 289 -17.07 5.94 26.89
CA MET A 289 -17.49 5.74 28.27
C MET A 289 -17.97 7.05 28.92
N LYS A 290 -17.28 8.18 28.67
CA LYS A 290 -17.72 9.52 29.13
C LYS A 290 -19.01 9.95 28.43
N ALA A 291 -19.17 9.68 27.13
CA ALA A 291 -20.39 9.97 26.39
C ALA A 291 -21.59 9.14 26.94
N LYS A 292 -21.37 7.88 27.26
CA LYS A 292 -22.38 7.01 27.90
C LYS A 292 -22.74 7.51 29.28
N ALA A 293 -21.77 7.96 30.07
CA ALA A 293 -21.97 8.52 31.41
C ALA A 293 -22.66 9.91 31.41
N ALA A 294 -22.69 10.61 30.27
CA ALA A 294 -23.37 11.90 30.13
C ALA A 294 -24.90 11.81 30.23
N GLY A 295 -25.48 10.60 30.31
CA GLY A 295 -26.89 10.36 30.65
C GLY A 295 -27.88 10.78 29.56
N VAL A 296 -27.51 10.82 28.32
CA VAL A 296 -28.43 11.09 27.21
C VAL A 296 -29.44 9.95 27.12
N VAL A 297 -30.70 10.23 27.42
CA VAL A 297 -31.80 9.24 27.41
C VAL A 297 -32.38 9.18 25.99
N ASN A 298 -31.67 8.52 25.08
CA ASN A 298 -32.15 8.21 23.73
C ASN A 298 -31.66 6.80 23.39
N GLU A 299 -32.60 5.92 23.03
CA GLU A 299 -32.29 4.51 22.73
C GLU A 299 -31.35 4.38 21.52
N ASP A 300 -31.56 5.17 20.47
CA ASP A 300 -30.71 5.14 19.26
C ASP A 300 -29.28 5.59 19.58
N PHE A 301 -29.14 6.59 20.44
CA PHE A 301 -27.83 7.07 20.91
C PHE A 301 -27.11 5.98 21.73
N GLN A 302 -27.82 5.28 22.61
CA GLN A 302 -27.23 4.21 23.40
C GLN A 302 -26.84 3.01 22.52
N LYS A 303 -27.66 2.65 21.54
CA LYS A 303 -27.36 1.60 20.54
C LYS A 303 -26.12 1.97 19.75
N GLU A 304 -26.01 3.20 19.26
CA GLU A 304 -24.85 3.66 18.48
C GLU A 304 -23.57 3.62 19.31
N ILE A 305 -23.61 4.08 20.58
CA ILE A 305 -22.43 4.00 21.46
C ILE A 305 -22.03 2.54 21.69
N ASN A 306 -22.98 1.65 21.95
CA ASN A 306 -22.68 0.26 22.19
C ASN A 306 -22.09 -0.40 20.93
N LYS A 307 -22.59 -0.11 19.72
CA LYS A 307 -22.01 -0.57 18.46
C LYS A 307 -20.56 -0.12 18.33
N ARG A 308 -20.27 1.15 18.55
CA ARG A 308 -18.88 1.68 18.47
C ARG A 308 -17.95 1.08 19.52
N VAL A 309 -18.43 0.79 20.72
CA VAL A 309 -17.63 0.08 21.73
C VAL A 309 -17.29 -1.33 21.27
N VAL A 310 -18.23 -2.04 20.65
CA VAL A 310 -17.99 -3.38 20.11
C VAL A 310 -16.99 -3.34 18.96
N GLU A 311 -17.09 -2.37 18.06
CA GLU A 311 -16.13 -2.15 16.96
C GLU A 311 -14.69 -1.89 17.42
N LEU A 312 -14.52 -1.27 18.61
CA LEU A 312 -13.20 -1.03 19.18
C LEU A 312 -12.55 -2.27 19.80
N VAL A 313 -13.35 -3.29 20.15
CA VAL A 313 -12.91 -4.47 20.91
C VAL A 313 -12.87 -5.73 20.04
N VAL A 314 -13.72 -5.80 19.00
CA VAL A 314 -13.91 -6.99 18.17
C VAL A 314 -13.37 -6.72 16.76
N ASP A 315 -12.25 -7.36 16.41
CA ASP A 315 -11.61 -7.23 15.10
C ASP A 315 -12.16 -8.23 14.06
N ASP A 316 -12.90 -9.26 14.50
CA ASP A 316 -13.43 -10.32 13.63
C ASP A 316 -14.78 -9.91 13.02
N PRO A 317 -14.88 -9.70 11.69
CA PRO A 317 -16.11 -9.26 11.02
C PRO A 317 -17.28 -10.22 11.20
N GLN A 318 -17.03 -11.55 11.32
CA GLN A 318 -18.09 -12.53 11.51
C GLN A 318 -18.70 -12.41 12.90
N LYS A 319 -17.86 -12.33 13.93
CA LYS A 319 -18.31 -12.10 15.31
C LYS A 319 -19.00 -10.76 15.49
N LEU A 320 -18.51 -9.73 14.79
CA LEU A 320 -19.09 -8.39 14.84
C LEU A 320 -20.53 -8.40 14.29
N ASN A 321 -20.78 -9.08 13.18
CA ASN A 321 -22.10 -9.25 12.61
C ASN A 321 -23.05 -10.07 13.53
N GLU A 322 -22.54 -11.13 14.15
CA GLU A 322 -23.32 -11.92 15.14
C GLU A 322 -23.73 -11.06 16.34
N ILE A 323 -22.81 -10.24 16.86
CA ILE A 323 -23.11 -9.34 17.97
C ILE A 323 -24.13 -8.27 17.55
N TYR A 324 -24.04 -7.72 16.35
CA TYR A 324 -25.01 -6.73 15.86
C TYR A 324 -26.40 -7.32 15.70
N GLN A 325 -26.53 -8.53 15.16
CA GLN A 325 -27.81 -9.20 15.07
C GLN A 325 -28.45 -9.40 16.45
N ASN A 326 -27.66 -9.79 17.45
CA ASN A 326 -28.14 -9.96 18.83
C ASN A 326 -28.46 -8.61 19.51
N MET A 327 -27.83 -7.49 19.10
CA MET A 327 -28.12 -6.15 19.64
C MET A 327 -29.38 -5.51 19.04
N ASP A 328 -29.76 -5.89 17.83
CA ASP A 328 -30.95 -5.36 17.15
C ASP A 328 -32.20 -6.23 17.39
N GLU A 329 -32.06 -7.39 18.03
CA GLU A 329 -33.24 -8.15 18.51
C GLU A 329 -33.94 -7.37 19.62
N PRO A 330 -35.26 -7.13 19.50
CA PRO A 330 -36.01 -6.45 20.56
C PRO A 330 -35.92 -7.27 21.86
N GLU A 331 -35.60 -6.60 22.97
CA GLU A 331 -35.62 -7.23 24.29
C GLU A 331 -36.98 -7.95 24.48
N PHE A 332 -36.88 -9.25 24.65
CA PHE A 332 -38.09 -10.07 24.87
C PHE A 332 -38.70 -9.66 26.18
N THR A 333 -39.87 -9.01 26.12
CA THR A 333 -40.62 -8.66 27.32
C THR A 333 -41.31 -9.89 27.89
N VAL A 334 -40.98 -10.21 29.13
CA VAL A 334 -41.60 -11.32 29.86
C VAL A 334 -43.10 -11.07 29.94
N HIS A 335 -43.89 -11.97 29.46
CA HIS A 335 -45.35 -11.91 29.46
C HIS A 335 -45.96 -13.27 29.70
N GLU A 336 -47.28 -13.30 30.00
CA GLU A 336 -47.99 -14.54 30.23
C GLU A 336 -48.76 -14.95 28.99
N MET A 337 -48.71 -16.25 28.69
CA MET A 337 -49.54 -16.89 27.65
C MET A 337 -50.47 -17.90 28.28
N MET A 338 -51.72 -17.96 27.80
CA MET A 338 -52.76 -18.87 28.29
C MET A 338 -53.18 -19.85 27.19
N ASN A 339 -53.35 -21.07 27.57
CA ASN A 339 -54.00 -22.06 26.71
C ASN A 339 -55.52 -21.89 26.78
N PRO A 340 -56.22 -21.49 25.72
CA PRO A 340 -57.64 -21.22 25.73
C PRO A 340 -58.47 -22.47 25.95
N ALA A 341 -57.92 -23.67 25.71
CA ALA A 341 -58.65 -24.96 25.92
C ALA A 341 -58.55 -25.47 27.35
N THR A 342 -57.42 -25.23 28.06
CA THR A 342 -57.17 -25.76 29.40
C THR A 342 -57.23 -24.74 30.51
N GLY A 343 -57.10 -23.45 30.16
CA GLY A 343 -56.96 -22.34 31.11
C GLY A 343 -55.57 -22.24 31.76
N GLU A 344 -54.59 -23.02 31.31
CA GLU A 344 -53.25 -23.04 31.84
C GLU A 344 -52.51 -21.76 31.45
N ILE A 345 -51.87 -21.06 32.42
CA ILE A 345 -51.10 -19.84 32.21
C ILE A 345 -49.64 -20.17 32.44
N ILE A 346 -48.80 -19.81 31.46
CA ILE A 346 -47.35 -19.99 31.51
C ILE A 346 -46.68 -18.64 31.29
N THR A 347 -45.76 -18.26 32.18
CA THR A 347 -44.91 -17.07 32.04
C THR A 347 -43.80 -17.36 31.03
N VAL A 348 -43.76 -16.60 29.98
CA VAL A 348 -42.78 -16.73 28.89
C VAL A 348 -41.63 -15.76 29.15
N THR A 349 -40.42 -16.30 29.24
CA THR A 349 -39.21 -15.56 29.56
C THR A 349 -38.24 -15.43 28.37
N THR A 350 -38.47 -16.17 27.28
CA THR A 350 -37.63 -16.16 26.09
C THR A 350 -38.47 -16.25 24.81
N GLN A 351 -37.94 -15.69 23.73
CA GLN A 351 -38.58 -15.72 22.41
C GLN A 351 -38.79 -17.17 21.90
N ALA A 352 -37.84 -18.06 22.19
CA ALA A 352 -37.98 -19.49 21.83
C ALA A 352 -39.18 -20.14 22.52
N GLN A 353 -39.38 -19.88 23.82
CA GLN A 353 -40.57 -20.35 24.57
C GLN A 353 -41.86 -19.74 24.02
N HIS A 354 -41.84 -18.46 23.64
CA HIS A 354 -43.00 -17.82 23.02
C HIS A 354 -43.41 -18.49 21.70
N LEU A 355 -42.46 -18.78 20.81
CA LEU A 355 -42.73 -19.46 19.55
C LEU A 355 -43.23 -20.89 19.77
N GLU A 356 -42.66 -21.63 20.72
CA GLU A 356 -43.06 -22.98 21.04
C GLU A 356 -44.51 -23.02 21.59
N LEU A 357 -44.84 -22.13 22.53
CA LEU A 357 -46.17 -22.03 23.11
C LEU A 357 -47.23 -21.56 22.10
N THR A 358 -46.85 -20.61 21.22
CA THR A 358 -47.73 -20.19 20.11
C THR A 358 -48.03 -21.36 19.17
N ALA A 359 -47.03 -22.17 18.83
CA ALA A 359 -47.20 -23.37 18.01
C ALA A 359 -48.08 -24.42 18.69
N ARG A 360 -48.15 -24.41 20.04
CA ARG A 360 -49.02 -25.28 20.86
C ARG A 360 -50.42 -24.69 21.11
N GLY A 361 -50.71 -23.52 20.51
CA GLY A 361 -52.04 -22.89 20.59
C GLY A 361 -52.26 -21.98 21.79
N PHE A 362 -51.21 -21.61 22.52
CA PHE A 362 -51.33 -20.59 23.57
C PHE A 362 -51.47 -19.18 22.96
N VAL A 363 -52.25 -18.35 23.62
CA VAL A 363 -52.52 -16.94 23.22
C VAL A 363 -52.11 -16.03 24.36
N HIS A 364 -51.79 -14.76 24.03
CA HIS A 364 -51.45 -13.77 25.05
C HIS A 364 -52.61 -13.60 26.02
N THR A 365 -52.34 -13.60 27.33
CA THR A 365 -53.27 -13.14 28.34
C THR A 365 -53.36 -11.63 28.23
N ASN A 366 -54.38 -11.13 27.57
CA ASN A 366 -54.56 -9.72 27.33
C ASN A 366 -54.39 -8.83 28.56
N GLY A 367 -53.63 -7.75 28.41
CA GLY A 367 -53.95 -6.53 29.09
C GLY A 367 -54.98 -5.75 28.28
#